data_45d15968839dd3f94ede18116d3551b5
#
_entry.id   45d15968839dd3f94ede18116d3551b5
#
_cell.length_a   1.000
_cell.length_b   1.000
_cell.length_c   1.000
_cell.angle_alpha   90.00
_cell.angle_beta   90.00
_cell.angle_gamma   90.00
#
_symmetry.space_group_name_H-M   'P 1'
#
loop_
_entity.id
_entity.type
_entity.pdbx_description
1 polymer ?
#
loop_
_entity_poly.entity_id
_entity_poly.type
_entity_poly.pdbx_seq_one_letter_code
_entity_poly.pdbx_strand_id
1 'polypeptide(L)'
;MKKTLIAGVLFALCSQGAMAANDWRFAAGADVWNAKGSGQVYGASTNYDDHYNWNGYLQLEHGIIFLPNAKFEISDFSTSGGAFKNELTASDLNLYYRLFNNDLFKIDLGLTGRYYDGELTSYGRKGYDKDTVMAYAGSELYIPNTGFAFFGDLRTHDVDNYDYRLGASYKFSNMPVKLRAGWREANVDFDNVDQRIDGWFTGGEFTF
;
A
#
# COMPACT_ATOMS: atom_id res chain seq x y z
N MET A 1 -18.52 14.29 5.42
CA MET A 1 -18.91 13.47 6.58
C MET A 1 -18.53 11.98 6.48
N LYS A 2 -18.03 11.44 5.35
CA LYS A 2 -17.64 10.02 5.22
C LYS A 2 -16.21 9.69 5.74
N LYS A 3 -15.33 10.68 5.85
CA LYS A 3 -13.91 10.49 6.27
C LYS A 3 -13.72 10.21 7.77
N THR A 4 -14.69 10.57 8.61
CA THR A 4 -14.60 10.40 10.07
C THR A 4 -14.98 8.98 10.54
N LEU A 5 -15.66 8.19 9.72
CA LEU A 5 -16.12 6.85 10.11
C LEU A 5 -14.97 5.81 10.02
N ILE A 6 -14.02 6.00 9.11
CA ILE A 6 -12.90 5.08 8.90
C ILE A 6 -11.90 5.14 10.06
N ALA A 7 -11.63 6.35 10.58
CA ALA A 7 -10.76 6.53 11.75
C ALA A 7 -11.34 5.88 13.03
N GLY A 8 -12.67 5.88 13.18
CA GLY A 8 -13.33 5.30 14.34
C GLY A 8 -13.29 3.77 14.39
N VAL A 9 -13.34 3.11 13.23
CA VAL A 9 -13.25 1.65 13.12
C VAL A 9 -11.83 1.16 13.41
N LEU A 10 -10.81 1.89 12.99
CA LEU A 10 -9.41 1.62 13.30
C LEU A 10 -9.13 1.65 14.81
N PHE A 11 -9.71 2.61 15.53
CA PHE A 11 -9.50 2.74 16.98
C PHE A 11 -10.27 1.68 17.81
N ALA A 12 -11.44 1.23 17.34
CA ALA A 12 -12.25 0.22 18.03
C ALA A 12 -11.65 -1.19 17.95
N LEU A 13 -10.88 -1.51 16.92
CA LEU A 13 -10.17 -2.79 16.79
C LEU A 13 -8.94 -2.86 17.71
N CYS A 14 -8.34 -1.72 18.06
CA CYS A 14 -7.18 -1.65 18.95
C CYS A 14 -7.52 -1.89 20.44
N SER A 15 -8.80 -1.82 20.83
CA SER A 15 -9.21 -1.92 22.24
C SER A 15 -9.53 -3.34 22.74
N GLN A 16 -9.53 -4.33 21.85
CA GLN A 16 -9.74 -5.75 22.21
C GLN A 16 -8.38 -6.43 22.42
N GLY A 17 -7.65 -5.97 23.44
CA GLY A 17 -6.39 -6.57 23.84
C GLY A 17 -6.53 -8.04 24.21
N ALA A 18 -5.48 -8.80 23.98
CA ALA A 18 -5.21 -10.15 24.47
C ALA A 18 -6.20 -11.22 23.99
N MET A 19 -6.19 -11.52 22.71
CA MET A 19 -6.56 -12.87 22.29
C MET A 19 -5.39 -13.80 22.60
N ALA A 20 -5.59 -14.63 23.61
CA ALA A 20 -4.66 -15.63 24.06
C ALA A 20 -4.20 -16.53 22.91
N ALA A 21 -2.89 -16.72 22.85
CA ALA A 21 -2.17 -17.84 22.26
C ALA A 21 -2.88 -18.56 21.11
N ASN A 22 -2.58 -18.19 19.90
CA ASN A 22 -2.31 -19.09 18.79
C ASN A 22 -2.30 -18.33 17.47
N ASP A 23 -1.13 -18.22 16.86
CA ASP A 23 -0.88 -18.01 15.42
C ASP A 23 -1.56 -16.82 14.70
N TRP A 24 -2.34 -15.98 15.40
CA TRP A 24 -2.95 -14.79 14.84
C TRP A 24 -2.10 -13.55 15.13
N ARG A 25 -1.79 -12.81 14.09
CA ARG A 25 -1.03 -11.57 14.17
C ARG A 25 -1.79 -10.48 13.44
N PHE A 26 -2.07 -9.41 14.15
CA PHE A 26 -2.66 -8.20 13.58
C PHE A 26 -1.58 -7.12 13.45
N ALA A 27 -1.61 -6.40 12.36
CA ALA A 27 -0.79 -5.21 12.20
C ALA A 27 -1.60 -4.08 11.56
N ALA A 28 -1.29 -2.87 11.98
CA ALA A 28 -1.80 -1.65 11.38
C ALA A 28 -0.65 -0.72 11.06
N GLY A 29 -0.64 -0.12 9.89
CA GLY A 29 0.43 0.78 9.51
C GLY A 29 -0.05 1.94 8.65
N ALA A 30 0.78 2.97 8.61
CA ALA A 30 0.59 4.11 7.73
C ALA A 30 1.93 4.64 7.25
N ASP A 31 1.95 5.07 5.99
CA ASP A 31 3.11 5.70 5.35
C ASP A 31 2.69 7.05 4.74
N VAL A 32 3.63 7.97 4.70
CA VAL A 32 3.54 9.20 3.90
C VAL A 32 4.64 9.14 2.85
N TRP A 33 4.33 9.43 1.60
CA TRP A 33 5.30 9.45 0.53
C TRP A 33 5.30 10.78 -0.22
N ASN A 34 6.51 11.27 -0.53
CA ASN A 34 6.70 12.44 -1.38
C ASN A 34 6.67 11.97 -2.83
N ALA A 35 5.49 12.06 -3.43
CA ALA A 35 5.20 11.54 -4.74
C ALA A 35 5.52 12.56 -5.82
N LYS A 36 6.22 12.12 -6.86
CA LYS A 36 6.41 12.84 -8.11
C LYS A 36 5.64 12.11 -9.19
N GLY A 37 4.82 12.83 -9.91
CA GLY A 37 4.01 12.25 -10.96
C GLY A 37 4.50 12.68 -12.34
N SER A 38 4.40 11.78 -13.30
CA SER A 38 4.54 12.04 -14.73
C SER A 38 3.51 11.21 -15.48
N GLY A 39 3.11 11.64 -16.67
CA GLY A 39 2.18 10.85 -17.45
C GLY A 39 1.52 11.61 -18.58
N GLN A 40 0.48 11.02 -19.13
CA GLN A 40 -0.32 11.60 -20.21
C GLN A 40 -1.80 11.59 -19.80
N VAL A 41 -2.43 12.73 -20.05
CA VAL A 41 -3.89 12.88 -19.92
C VAL A 41 -4.45 13.26 -21.27
N TYR A 42 -5.33 12.44 -21.84
CA TYR A 42 -5.85 12.60 -23.21
C TYR A 42 -4.73 12.80 -24.27
N GLY A 43 -3.58 12.11 -24.09
CA GLY A 43 -2.44 12.17 -25.01
C GLY A 43 -1.55 13.41 -24.85
N ALA A 44 -1.83 14.30 -23.92
CA ALA A 44 -0.97 15.44 -23.60
C ALA A 44 -0.02 15.08 -22.43
N SER A 45 1.29 15.16 -22.65
CA SER A 45 2.29 14.93 -21.60
C SER A 45 2.18 16.00 -20.53
N THR A 46 2.13 15.56 -19.28
CA THR A 46 2.02 16.42 -18.09
C THR A 46 3.06 16.00 -17.06
N ASN A 47 3.83 16.96 -16.56
CA ASN A 47 4.63 16.80 -15.36
C ASN A 47 3.82 17.35 -14.19
N TYR A 48 3.70 16.56 -13.14
CA TYR A 48 2.98 16.95 -11.94
C TYR A 48 3.95 17.54 -10.90
N ASP A 49 3.43 18.42 -10.06
CA ASP A 49 4.18 18.97 -8.93
C ASP A 49 4.40 17.89 -7.85
N ASP A 50 5.46 18.05 -7.06
CA ASP A 50 5.70 17.21 -5.89
C ASP A 50 4.49 17.27 -4.93
N HIS A 51 3.95 16.11 -4.55
CA HIS A 51 2.78 16.02 -3.70
C HIS A 51 3.02 15.02 -2.56
N TYR A 52 2.47 15.33 -1.37
CA TYR A 52 2.51 14.38 -0.25
C TYR A 52 1.24 13.54 -0.27
N ASN A 53 1.42 12.26 -0.58
CA ASN A 53 0.39 11.24 -0.57
C ASN A 53 0.53 10.37 0.68
N TRP A 54 -0.52 9.64 1.00
CA TRP A 54 -0.53 8.76 2.15
C TRP A 54 -1.02 7.36 1.79
N ASN A 55 -0.67 6.42 2.64
CA ASN A 55 -1.12 5.04 2.56
C ASN A 55 -1.43 4.56 3.98
N GLY A 56 -2.49 3.80 4.14
CA GLY A 56 -2.84 3.16 5.40
C GLY A 56 -3.24 1.72 5.17
N TYR A 57 -2.90 0.82 6.10
CA TYR A 57 -3.24 -0.60 5.96
C TYR A 57 -3.54 -1.29 7.28
N LEU A 58 -4.32 -2.36 7.17
CA LEU A 58 -4.58 -3.34 8.20
C LEU A 58 -4.18 -4.71 7.65
N GLN A 59 -3.50 -5.51 8.47
CA GLN A 59 -3.02 -6.83 8.08
C GLN A 59 -3.40 -7.85 9.13
N LEU A 60 -3.87 -9.00 8.66
CA LEU A 60 -4.20 -10.18 9.45
C LEU A 60 -3.42 -11.37 8.91
N GLU A 61 -2.58 -11.93 9.75
CA GLU A 61 -1.82 -13.15 9.48
C GLU A 61 -2.20 -14.25 10.46
N HIS A 62 -2.14 -15.51 10.01
CA HIS A 62 -2.46 -16.68 10.82
C HIS A 62 -1.73 -17.94 10.34
N GLY A 63 -1.69 -18.97 11.18
CA GLY A 63 -1.04 -20.25 10.88
C GLY A 63 -1.94 -21.29 10.19
N ILE A 64 -3.17 -20.96 9.80
CA ILE A 64 -4.09 -21.90 9.15
C ILE A 64 -3.71 -22.07 7.69
N ILE A 65 -3.23 -23.26 7.31
CA ILE A 65 -2.62 -23.51 6.00
C ILE A 65 -3.57 -23.28 4.82
N PHE A 66 -4.86 -23.57 4.96
CA PHE A 66 -5.84 -23.49 3.86
C PHE A 66 -6.49 -22.11 3.73
N LEU A 67 -6.29 -21.23 4.69
CA LEU A 67 -6.85 -19.90 4.68
C LEU A 67 -5.77 -18.89 4.28
N PRO A 68 -5.98 -18.01 3.29
CA PRO A 68 -5.01 -16.97 2.96
C PRO A 68 -4.96 -15.91 4.06
N ASN A 69 -3.78 -15.37 4.30
CA ASN A 69 -3.61 -14.13 5.05
C ASN A 69 -4.27 -12.97 4.28
N ALA A 70 -4.66 -11.93 5.00
CA ALA A 70 -5.34 -10.79 4.40
C ALA A 70 -4.66 -9.47 4.77
N LYS A 71 -4.55 -8.55 3.82
CA LYS A 71 -4.13 -7.17 4.04
C LYS A 71 -5.06 -6.24 3.27
N PHE A 72 -5.76 -5.37 3.99
CA PHE A 72 -6.52 -4.28 3.41
C PHE A 72 -5.68 -3.02 3.42
N GLU A 73 -5.65 -2.31 2.30
CA GLU A 73 -4.83 -1.10 2.13
C GLU A 73 -5.62 -0.03 1.40
N ILE A 74 -5.46 1.23 1.82
CA ILE A 74 -5.97 2.41 1.10
C ILE A 74 -4.78 3.29 0.80
N SER A 75 -4.63 3.67 -0.47
CA SER A 75 -3.55 4.52 -0.97
C SER A 75 -4.09 5.73 -1.70
N ASP A 76 -3.53 6.88 -1.41
CA ASP A 76 -3.72 8.09 -2.18
C ASP A 76 -2.69 8.13 -3.32
N PHE A 77 -3.16 8.23 -4.56
CA PHE A 77 -2.39 8.38 -5.79
C PHE A 77 -2.68 9.72 -6.48
N SER A 78 -3.20 10.68 -5.74
CA SER A 78 -3.54 11.99 -6.28
C SER A 78 -2.32 12.71 -6.81
N THR A 79 -2.50 13.41 -7.92
CA THR A 79 -1.47 14.25 -8.55
C THR A 79 -2.08 15.56 -9.01
N SER A 80 -1.27 16.62 -9.04
CA SER A 80 -1.68 17.92 -9.54
C SER A 80 -0.54 18.59 -10.28
N GLY A 81 -0.83 19.31 -11.35
CA GLY A 81 0.17 20.06 -12.12
C GLY A 81 -0.47 20.91 -13.20
N GLY A 82 -0.11 22.20 -13.23
CA GLY A 82 -0.67 23.14 -14.22
C GLY A 82 -2.18 23.26 -14.12
N ALA A 83 -2.87 22.94 -15.24
CA ALA A 83 -4.33 23.00 -15.35
C ALA A 83 -5.03 21.68 -14.98
N PHE A 84 -4.28 20.64 -14.64
CA PHE A 84 -4.79 19.30 -14.38
C PHE A 84 -4.65 18.91 -12.91
N LYS A 85 -5.71 18.37 -12.34
CA LYS A 85 -5.71 17.73 -11.03
C LYS A 85 -6.37 16.37 -11.16
N ASN A 86 -5.67 15.32 -10.77
CA ASN A 86 -6.21 13.97 -10.66
C ASN A 86 -6.28 13.58 -9.19
N GLU A 87 -7.47 13.46 -8.64
CA GLU A 87 -7.70 12.90 -7.31
C GLU A 87 -7.98 11.42 -7.49
N LEU A 88 -7.06 10.56 -7.05
CA LEU A 88 -7.13 9.12 -7.24
C LEU A 88 -6.86 8.39 -5.94
N THR A 89 -7.81 7.57 -5.52
CA THR A 89 -7.67 6.68 -4.36
C THR A 89 -7.76 5.23 -4.83
N ALA A 90 -6.84 4.39 -4.37
CA ALA A 90 -6.91 2.95 -4.54
C ALA A 90 -7.23 2.25 -3.21
N SER A 91 -8.16 1.31 -3.26
CA SER A 91 -8.50 0.41 -2.15
C SER A 91 -8.15 -1.01 -2.55
N ASP A 92 -7.25 -1.65 -1.79
CA ASP A 92 -6.71 -2.98 -2.06
C ASP A 92 -7.18 -3.99 -1.02
N LEU A 93 -7.58 -5.17 -1.47
CA LEU A 93 -7.66 -6.36 -0.66
C LEU A 93 -6.65 -7.38 -1.17
N ASN A 94 -5.56 -7.56 -0.43
CA ASN A 94 -4.52 -8.55 -0.73
C ASN A 94 -4.84 -9.83 0.03
N LEU A 95 -4.96 -10.95 -0.68
CA LEU A 95 -5.09 -12.29 -0.14
C LEU A 95 -3.85 -13.09 -0.55
N TYR A 96 -3.08 -13.58 0.43
CA TYR A 96 -1.79 -14.18 0.15
C TYR A 96 -1.47 -15.36 1.05
N TYR A 97 -0.65 -16.28 0.55
CA TYR A 97 -0.05 -17.36 1.30
C TYR A 97 1.42 -17.08 1.58
N ARG A 98 1.84 -17.43 2.78
CA ARG A 98 3.25 -17.37 3.16
C ARG A 98 3.94 -18.66 2.74
N LEU A 99 4.79 -18.58 1.70
CA LEU A 99 5.51 -19.72 1.18
C LEU A 99 6.75 -20.05 2.01
N PHE A 100 7.43 -19.01 2.50
CA PHE A 100 8.60 -19.15 3.35
C PHE A 100 8.49 -18.19 4.53
N ASN A 101 8.88 -18.69 5.70
CA ASN A 101 8.93 -17.90 6.94
C ASN A 101 9.98 -18.50 7.86
N ASN A 102 11.15 -17.89 7.89
CA ASN A 102 12.23 -18.28 8.79
C ASN A 102 12.91 -17.02 9.37
N ASP A 103 13.95 -17.20 10.18
CA ASP A 103 14.64 -16.11 10.87
C ASP A 103 15.42 -15.17 9.93
N LEU A 104 15.62 -15.57 8.67
CA LEU A 104 16.35 -14.78 7.69
C LEU A 104 15.45 -14.12 6.67
N PHE A 105 14.41 -14.79 6.20
CA PHE A 105 13.54 -14.23 5.16
C PHE A 105 12.11 -14.76 5.22
N LYS A 106 11.22 -13.95 4.67
CA LYS A 106 9.80 -14.22 4.47
C LYS A 106 9.45 -13.96 3.00
N ILE A 107 8.65 -14.85 2.40
CA ILE A 107 8.13 -14.69 1.04
C ILE A 107 6.64 -15.00 1.05
N ASP A 108 5.87 -14.06 0.55
CA ASP A 108 4.42 -14.11 0.43
C ASP A 108 4.03 -14.01 -1.06
N LEU A 109 3.11 -14.86 -1.53
CA LEU A 109 2.53 -14.78 -2.87
C LEU A 109 1.00 -14.84 -2.80
N GLY A 110 0.34 -14.09 -3.66
CA GLY A 110 -1.12 -14.01 -3.64
C GLY A 110 -1.72 -13.19 -4.78
N LEU A 111 -2.92 -12.70 -4.51
CA LEU A 111 -3.68 -11.84 -5.41
C LEU A 111 -4.15 -10.59 -4.65
N THR A 112 -4.26 -9.49 -5.38
CA THR A 112 -4.84 -8.24 -4.93
C THR A 112 -6.08 -7.93 -5.76
N GLY A 113 -7.22 -7.74 -5.12
CA GLY A 113 -8.35 -7.03 -5.73
C GLY A 113 -8.17 -5.54 -5.44
N ARG A 114 -8.05 -4.73 -6.46
CA ARG A 114 -7.88 -3.26 -6.35
C ARG A 114 -9.08 -2.55 -6.96
N TYR A 115 -9.61 -1.61 -6.21
CA TYR A 115 -10.64 -0.67 -6.65
C TYR A 115 -10.05 0.75 -6.69
N TYR A 116 -10.11 1.36 -7.84
CA TYR A 116 -9.77 2.76 -8.05
C TYR A 116 -11.03 3.62 -8.03
N ASP A 117 -10.97 4.74 -7.33
CA ASP A 117 -11.98 5.81 -7.32
C ASP A 117 -11.27 7.14 -7.56
N GLY A 118 -11.59 7.80 -8.66
CA GLY A 118 -10.88 8.99 -9.10
C GLY A 118 -11.79 10.09 -9.68
N GLU A 119 -11.29 11.32 -9.60
CA GLU A 119 -11.88 12.49 -10.23
C GLU A 119 -10.80 13.29 -10.96
N LEU A 120 -10.93 13.39 -12.27
CA LEU A 120 -10.08 14.25 -13.11
C LEU A 120 -10.72 15.63 -13.26
N THR A 121 -10.01 16.66 -12.83
CA THR A 121 -10.38 18.05 -13.01
C THR A 121 -9.45 18.72 -14.02
N SER A 122 -10.01 19.23 -15.13
CA SER A 122 -9.31 20.04 -16.11
C SER A 122 -10.20 21.23 -16.50
N TYR A 123 -10.83 21.24 -17.67
CA TYR A 123 -11.87 22.22 -18.05
C TYR A 123 -13.27 21.85 -17.50
N GLY A 124 -13.39 20.75 -16.77
CA GLY A 124 -14.58 20.22 -16.11
C GLY A 124 -14.17 19.09 -15.18
N ARG A 125 -15.14 18.58 -14.39
CA ARG A 125 -14.93 17.45 -13.49
C ARG A 125 -15.49 16.18 -14.13
N LYS A 126 -14.69 15.11 -14.17
CA LYS A 126 -15.11 13.79 -14.63
C LYS A 126 -14.65 12.74 -13.63
N GLY A 127 -15.61 12.13 -12.95
CA GLY A 127 -15.36 10.97 -12.10
C GLY A 127 -15.15 9.70 -12.93
N TYR A 128 -14.35 8.79 -12.43
CA TYR A 128 -14.11 7.47 -12.99
C TYR A 128 -13.83 6.46 -11.89
N ASP A 129 -14.18 5.21 -12.13
CA ASP A 129 -13.90 4.10 -11.24
C ASP A 129 -13.46 2.88 -12.05
N LYS A 130 -12.63 2.03 -11.45
CA LYS A 130 -12.14 0.80 -12.08
C LYS A 130 -11.78 -0.26 -11.06
N ASP A 131 -12.21 -1.49 -11.33
CA ASP A 131 -11.75 -2.68 -10.63
C ASP A 131 -10.64 -3.38 -11.42
N THR A 132 -9.66 -3.93 -10.72
CA THR A 132 -8.63 -4.78 -11.32
C THR A 132 -8.19 -5.87 -10.36
N VAL A 133 -7.74 -7.00 -10.90
CA VAL A 133 -7.08 -8.06 -10.14
C VAL A 133 -5.62 -8.11 -10.52
N MET A 134 -4.75 -8.08 -9.53
CA MET A 134 -3.30 -8.04 -9.69
C MET A 134 -2.65 -9.24 -9.02
N ALA A 135 -1.54 -9.74 -9.56
CA ALA A 135 -0.67 -10.64 -8.84
C ALA A 135 0.02 -9.89 -7.69
N TYR A 136 0.17 -10.53 -6.54
CA TYR A 136 0.84 -9.99 -5.36
C TYR A 136 2.07 -10.82 -5.01
N ALA A 137 3.19 -10.15 -4.75
CA ALA A 137 4.38 -10.75 -4.16
C ALA A 137 4.92 -9.84 -3.05
N GLY A 138 5.24 -10.42 -1.89
CA GLY A 138 5.84 -9.73 -0.75
C GLY A 138 7.08 -10.47 -0.25
N SER A 139 8.07 -9.72 0.25
CA SER A 139 9.27 -10.29 0.85
C SER A 139 9.79 -9.43 2.00
N GLU A 140 10.39 -10.08 3.00
CA GLU A 140 11.21 -9.43 4.02
C GLU A 140 12.51 -10.24 4.21
N LEU A 141 13.65 -9.56 4.28
CA LEU A 141 14.97 -10.11 4.58
C LEU A 141 15.44 -9.53 5.91
N TYR A 142 15.55 -10.35 6.93
CA TYR A 142 15.93 -9.95 8.29
C TYR A 142 17.44 -9.96 8.47
N ILE A 143 17.97 -8.95 9.16
CA ILE A 143 19.37 -8.94 9.59
C ILE A 143 19.44 -9.58 10.98
N PRO A 144 20.09 -10.75 11.13
CA PRO A 144 20.13 -11.47 12.39
C PRO A 144 20.68 -10.63 13.54
N ASN A 145 20.11 -10.81 14.73
CA ASN A 145 20.50 -10.12 15.97
C ASN A 145 20.36 -8.59 15.94
N THR A 146 19.60 -8.08 14.96
CA THR A 146 19.26 -6.65 14.88
C THR A 146 17.75 -6.49 14.75
N GLY A 147 17.25 -5.26 14.85
CA GLY A 147 15.85 -4.97 14.52
C GLY A 147 15.64 -4.62 13.04
N PHE A 148 16.70 -4.66 12.22
CA PHE A 148 16.61 -4.25 10.81
C PHE A 148 16.14 -5.37 9.91
N ALA A 149 15.34 -4.99 8.90
CA ALA A 149 14.99 -5.83 7.76
C ALA A 149 14.89 -4.99 6.50
N PHE A 150 15.18 -5.61 5.35
CA PHE A 150 14.81 -5.07 4.05
C PHE A 150 13.49 -5.71 3.63
N PHE A 151 12.65 -4.95 2.94
CA PHE A 151 11.39 -5.47 2.45
C PHE A 151 11.11 -5.01 1.03
N GLY A 152 10.29 -5.78 0.34
CA GLY A 152 9.73 -5.44 -0.95
C GLY A 152 8.34 -6.01 -1.09
N ASP A 153 7.45 -5.28 -1.72
CA ASP A 153 6.16 -5.79 -2.19
C ASP A 153 5.86 -5.27 -3.60
N LEU A 154 5.24 -6.11 -4.38
CA LEU A 154 4.87 -5.87 -5.77
C LEU A 154 3.41 -6.29 -5.99
N ARG A 155 2.67 -5.46 -6.66
CA ARG A 155 1.38 -5.77 -7.26
C ARG A 155 1.47 -5.49 -8.74
N THR A 156 1.02 -6.40 -9.57
CA THR A 156 1.03 -6.18 -11.03
C THR A 156 -0.12 -6.91 -11.69
N HIS A 157 -0.80 -6.22 -12.60
CA HIS A 157 -1.72 -6.82 -13.55
C HIS A 157 -1.01 -7.16 -14.86
N ASP A 158 -0.16 -6.25 -15.32
CA ASP A 158 0.70 -6.35 -16.50
C ASP A 158 1.92 -5.42 -16.36
N VAL A 159 2.64 -5.16 -17.45
CA VAL A 159 3.84 -4.30 -17.45
C VAL A 159 3.52 -2.80 -17.32
N ASP A 160 2.29 -2.41 -17.61
CA ASP A 160 1.83 -1.03 -17.60
C ASP A 160 0.97 -0.69 -16.37
N ASN A 161 0.54 -1.73 -15.61
CA ASN A 161 -0.24 -1.59 -14.38
C ASN A 161 0.46 -2.31 -13.22
N TYR A 162 1.24 -1.58 -12.46
CA TYR A 162 2.00 -2.11 -11.33
C TYR A 162 2.13 -1.10 -10.19
N ASP A 163 2.46 -1.62 -9.02
CA ASP A 163 2.76 -0.85 -7.81
C ASP A 163 3.77 -1.64 -6.99
N TYR A 164 4.98 -1.13 -6.84
CA TYR A 164 5.99 -1.76 -6.01
C TYR A 164 6.56 -0.83 -4.95
N ARG A 165 6.99 -1.43 -3.86
CA ARG A 165 7.71 -0.78 -2.77
C ARG A 165 8.96 -1.58 -2.43
N LEU A 166 10.06 -0.87 -2.24
CA LEU A 166 11.31 -1.43 -1.74
C LEU A 166 11.80 -0.56 -0.61
N GLY A 167 12.25 -1.16 0.49
CA GLY A 167 12.68 -0.35 1.62
C GLY A 167 13.37 -1.12 2.72
N ALA A 168 13.65 -0.39 3.78
CA ALA A 168 14.16 -0.92 5.03
C ALA A 168 13.20 -0.62 6.18
N SER A 169 13.20 -1.49 7.16
CA SER A 169 12.42 -1.32 8.38
C SER A 169 13.27 -1.59 9.62
N TYR A 170 12.87 -1.00 10.72
CA TYR A 170 13.45 -1.22 12.04
C TYR A 170 12.38 -1.51 13.06
N LYS A 171 12.42 -2.70 13.65
CA LYS A 171 11.53 -3.14 14.73
C LYS A 171 12.20 -2.92 16.08
N PHE A 172 11.55 -2.18 16.95
CA PHE A 172 12.03 -1.98 18.31
C PHE A 172 11.82 -3.24 19.15
N SER A 173 12.83 -3.63 19.93
CA SER A 173 12.79 -4.87 20.73
C SER A 173 11.76 -4.83 21.85
N ASN A 174 11.50 -3.65 22.41
CA ASN A 174 10.65 -3.47 23.59
C ASN A 174 9.30 -2.80 23.28
N MET A 175 8.99 -2.58 22.01
CA MET A 175 7.75 -1.93 21.58
C MET A 175 7.16 -2.68 20.39
N PRO A 176 5.83 -2.75 20.28
CA PRO A 176 5.15 -3.37 19.14
C PRO A 176 5.14 -2.44 17.92
N VAL A 177 6.22 -1.68 17.72
CA VAL A 177 6.36 -0.66 16.67
C VAL A 177 7.50 -1.02 15.73
N LYS A 178 7.25 -0.86 14.44
CA LYS A 178 8.24 -0.98 13.37
C LYS A 178 8.19 0.32 12.56
N LEU A 179 9.33 0.98 12.42
CA LEU A 179 9.51 2.10 11.48
C LEU A 179 9.90 1.54 10.12
N ARG A 180 9.50 2.24 9.08
CA ARG A 180 9.80 1.85 7.70
C ARG A 180 10.06 3.06 6.82
N ALA A 181 10.98 2.91 5.87
CA ALA A 181 11.28 3.91 4.86
C ALA A 181 11.75 3.23 3.58
N GLY A 182 11.50 3.86 2.43
CA GLY A 182 11.87 3.27 1.16
C GLY A 182 11.38 4.06 -0.03
N TRP A 183 11.38 3.41 -1.17
CA TRP A 183 10.91 3.92 -2.45
C TRP A 183 9.65 3.19 -2.87
N ARG A 184 8.67 3.92 -3.39
CA ARG A 184 7.47 3.40 -4.03
C ARG A 184 7.37 3.94 -5.44
N GLU A 185 6.98 3.09 -6.36
CA GLU A 185 6.62 3.45 -7.71
C GLU A 185 5.34 2.71 -8.10
N ALA A 186 4.42 3.43 -8.68
CA ALA A 186 3.18 2.90 -9.21
C ALA A 186 2.95 3.45 -10.62
N ASN A 187 2.56 2.58 -11.53
CA ASN A 187 2.05 2.95 -12.85
C ASN A 187 0.59 2.52 -12.98
N VAL A 188 -0.25 3.44 -13.38
CA VAL A 188 -1.68 3.26 -13.54
C VAL A 188 -2.04 3.67 -14.95
N ASP A 189 -2.33 2.67 -15.78
CA ASP A 189 -2.77 2.89 -17.16
C ASP A 189 -4.19 2.36 -17.34
N PHE A 190 -5.13 3.25 -17.62
CA PHE A 190 -6.47 2.90 -18.02
C PHE A 190 -7.15 4.00 -18.85
N ASP A 191 -7.78 3.59 -19.93
CA ASP A 191 -8.54 4.40 -20.89
C ASP A 191 -7.77 5.61 -21.46
N ASN A 192 -7.81 6.75 -20.76
CA ASN A 192 -7.21 8.03 -21.21
C ASN A 192 -6.26 8.62 -20.15
N VAL A 193 -5.92 7.84 -19.14
CA VAL A 193 -5.02 8.24 -18.05
C VAL A 193 -3.89 7.23 -17.97
N ASP A 194 -2.69 7.68 -18.35
CA ASP A 194 -1.43 6.99 -18.11
C ASP A 194 -0.67 7.82 -17.07
N GLN A 195 -0.51 7.30 -15.86
CA GLN A 195 0.06 8.03 -14.74
C GLN A 195 1.08 7.17 -14.02
N ARG A 196 2.33 7.60 -14.05
CA ARG A 196 3.41 7.05 -13.24
C ARG A 196 3.69 7.98 -12.07
N ILE A 197 3.71 7.41 -10.88
CA ILE A 197 3.97 8.12 -9.63
C ILE A 197 5.07 7.38 -8.90
N ASP A 198 6.11 8.10 -8.49
CA ASP A 198 7.23 7.53 -7.76
C ASP A 198 7.71 8.47 -6.65
N GLY A 199 8.35 7.92 -5.62
CA GLY A 199 8.92 8.74 -4.57
C GLY A 199 9.32 8.00 -3.30
N TRP A 200 9.99 8.72 -2.41
CA TRP A 200 10.40 8.23 -1.10
C TRP A 200 9.22 8.25 -0.13
N PHE A 201 9.08 7.17 0.62
CA PHE A 201 8.11 7.10 1.71
C PHE A 201 8.78 6.84 3.05
N THR A 202 8.07 7.23 4.10
CA THR A 202 8.38 6.87 5.48
C THR A 202 7.10 6.63 6.24
N GLY A 203 7.14 5.74 7.22
CA GLY A 203 5.97 5.41 8.01
C GLY A 203 6.24 4.50 9.18
N GLY A 204 5.16 3.99 9.74
CA GLY A 204 5.21 3.12 10.89
C GLY A 204 4.14 2.03 10.84
N GLU A 205 4.45 0.93 11.51
CA GLU A 205 3.55 -0.20 11.70
C GLU A 205 3.50 -0.54 13.19
N PHE A 206 2.31 -0.81 13.67
CA PHE A 206 2.05 -1.34 14.99
C PHE A 206 1.54 -2.77 14.86
N THR A 207 2.14 -3.70 15.63
CA THR A 207 1.80 -5.13 15.63
C THR A 207 1.19 -5.51 16.98
N PHE A 208 0.09 -6.24 16.96
CA PHE A 208 -0.66 -6.69 18.15
C PHE A 208 -0.49 -8.18 18.36
#